data_3ea30b1f3607ba07ab1955e8c63f2682
#
_entry.id   3ea30b1f3607ba07ab1955e8c63f2682
#
_cell.length_a   1.000
_cell.length_b   1.000
_cell.length_c   1.000
_cell.angle_alpha   90.00
_cell.angle_beta   90.00
_cell.angle_gamma   90.00
#
_symmetry.space_group_name_H-M   'P 1'
#
loop_
_entity.id
_entity.type
_entity.pdbx_description
1 polymer ?
#
loop_
_entity_poly.entity_id
_entity_poly.type
_entity_poly.pdbx_seq_one_letter_code
_entity_poly.pdbx_strand_id
1 'polypeptide(L)'
;KEQLQNEIDNCNKQGGLHIQLVTDEIKAFSGFMAHYGKFENVQNYIALIGNKSDNLDELVGYYGEKLVLLAQTLGLNTCWVAMTFSKRVTKGKCVIKKGEKLVCVLALGYGTNQGITHKIKDIKDVCKDETNMPDWYKRGIEAALLAPTAMNQQKFEFSREDNVVSVKAT
;
A
#
# COMPACT_ATOMS: atom_id res chain seq x y z
N LYS A 1 -17.91 6.43 1.68
CA LYS A 1 -17.80 5.03 2.12
C LYS A 1 -18.17 4.07 1.00
N GLU A 2 -19.32 4.25 0.36
CA GLU A 2 -19.81 3.39 -0.72
C GLU A 2 -18.83 3.28 -1.90
N GLN A 3 -18.32 4.39 -2.43
CA GLN A 3 -17.34 4.38 -3.53
C GLN A 3 -16.09 3.57 -3.19
N LEU A 4 -15.59 3.70 -1.96
CA LEU A 4 -14.43 2.95 -1.52
C LEU A 4 -14.73 1.45 -1.38
N GLN A 5 -15.93 1.09 -0.89
CA GLN A 5 -16.35 -0.31 -0.81
C GLN A 5 -16.48 -0.93 -2.20
N ASN A 6 -17.10 -0.22 -3.15
CA ASN A 6 -17.24 -0.68 -4.52
C ASN A 6 -15.87 -0.96 -5.18
N GLU A 7 -14.88 -0.11 -4.94
CA GLU A 7 -13.53 -0.34 -5.47
C GLU A 7 -12.81 -1.47 -4.74
N ILE A 8 -13.03 -1.65 -3.43
CA ILE A 8 -12.53 -2.83 -2.69
C ILE A 8 -13.08 -4.11 -3.31
N ASP A 9 -14.38 -4.16 -3.59
CA ASP A 9 -15.02 -5.33 -4.21
C ASP A 9 -14.47 -5.61 -5.61
N ASN A 10 -14.21 -4.57 -6.41
CA ASN A 10 -13.54 -4.67 -7.71
C ASN A 10 -12.10 -5.20 -7.57
N CYS A 11 -11.31 -4.67 -6.65
CA CYS A 11 -9.95 -5.12 -6.38
C CYS A 11 -9.92 -6.59 -5.93
N ASN A 12 -10.84 -6.97 -5.05
CA ASN A 12 -10.99 -8.36 -4.61
C ASN A 12 -11.30 -9.31 -5.77
N LYS A 13 -12.23 -8.91 -6.64
CA LYS A 13 -12.60 -9.71 -7.82
C LYS A 13 -11.46 -9.85 -8.81
N GLN A 14 -10.75 -8.76 -9.12
CA GLN A 14 -9.67 -8.75 -10.11
C GLN A 14 -8.39 -9.40 -9.60
N GLY A 15 -8.03 -9.15 -8.34
CA GLY A 15 -6.78 -9.61 -7.73
C GLY A 15 -6.89 -10.96 -7.00
N GLY A 16 -8.10 -11.53 -6.89
CA GLY A 16 -8.30 -12.74 -6.07
C GLY A 16 -7.98 -12.50 -4.58
N LEU A 17 -8.17 -11.26 -4.12
CA LEU A 17 -7.88 -10.82 -2.76
C LEU A 17 -9.12 -10.88 -1.87
N HIS A 18 -8.93 -10.62 -0.58
CA HIS A 18 -10.00 -10.52 0.41
C HIS A 18 -9.80 -9.26 1.26
N ILE A 19 -9.63 -8.12 0.60
CA ILE A 19 -9.47 -6.80 1.21
C ILE A 19 -10.76 -6.43 1.91
N GLN A 20 -10.67 -5.87 3.12
CA GLN A 20 -11.83 -5.51 3.93
C GLN A 20 -11.68 -4.11 4.52
N LEU A 21 -12.74 -3.32 4.44
CA LEU A 21 -12.85 -2.02 5.11
C LEU A 21 -13.35 -2.21 6.53
N VAL A 22 -12.58 -1.72 7.50
CA VAL A 22 -12.96 -1.68 8.92
C VAL A 22 -13.18 -0.23 9.32
N THR A 23 -14.35 0.06 9.89
CA THR A 23 -14.71 1.41 10.37
C THR A 23 -15.03 1.37 11.85
N ASP A 24 -14.86 2.51 12.52
CA ASP A 24 -15.22 2.73 13.93
C ASP A 24 -14.49 1.76 14.89
N GLU A 25 -13.23 1.47 14.59
CA GLU A 25 -12.37 0.58 15.36
C GLU A 25 -11.13 1.35 15.89
N ILE A 26 -11.13 1.69 17.18
CA ILE A 26 -10.10 2.52 17.81
C ILE A 26 -8.93 1.72 18.41
N LYS A 27 -9.12 0.42 18.67
CA LYS A 27 -8.15 -0.37 19.44
C LYS A 27 -6.95 -0.85 18.62
N ALA A 28 -7.11 -0.96 17.30
CA ALA A 28 -6.02 -1.39 16.42
C ALA A 28 -4.84 -0.40 16.45
N PHE A 29 -5.11 0.89 16.67
CA PHE A 29 -4.13 1.97 16.70
C PHE A 29 -3.99 2.66 18.06
N SER A 30 -4.47 2.07 19.16
CA SER A 30 -4.35 2.65 20.52
C SER A 30 -3.23 2.04 21.37
N GLY A 31 -2.53 1.03 20.87
CA GLY A 31 -1.49 0.33 21.63
C GLY A 31 -0.10 1.03 21.55
N PHE A 32 0.84 0.56 22.36
CA PHE A 32 2.22 1.05 22.41
C PHE A 32 2.89 1.16 21.03
N MET A 33 2.68 0.15 20.17
CA MET A 33 3.24 0.15 18.80
C MET A 33 2.66 1.26 17.92
N ALA A 34 1.38 1.61 18.11
CA ALA A 34 0.76 2.72 17.39
C ALA A 34 1.34 4.07 17.81
N HIS A 35 1.62 4.25 19.11
CA HIS A 35 2.31 5.45 19.61
C HIS A 35 3.71 5.59 19.02
N TYR A 36 4.45 4.50 18.86
CA TYR A 36 5.74 4.50 18.16
C TYR A 36 5.57 4.94 16.70
N GLY A 37 4.49 4.52 16.03
CA GLY A 37 4.11 4.97 14.68
C GLY A 37 3.54 6.39 14.62
N LYS A 38 3.41 7.10 15.75
CA LYS A 38 2.82 8.45 15.85
C LYS A 38 1.39 8.54 15.29
N PHE A 39 0.62 7.46 15.43
CA PHE A 39 -0.79 7.45 15.05
C PHE A 39 -1.65 8.03 16.16
N GLU A 40 -2.53 8.96 15.81
CA GLU A 40 -3.50 9.56 16.71
C GLU A 40 -4.90 9.46 16.10
N ASN A 41 -5.87 9.05 16.90
CA ASN A 41 -7.29 8.99 16.52
C ASN A 41 -7.63 8.21 15.25
N VAL A 42 -6.80 7.25 14.86
CA VAL A 42 -7.10 6.36 13.72
C VAL A 42 -8.22 5.39 14.13
N GLN A 43 -9.35 5.47 13.45
CA GLN A 43 -10.54 4.65 13.71
C GLN A 43 -10.96 3.80 12.52
N ASN A 44 -10.39 4.08 11.35
CA ASN A 44 -10.75 3.37 10.13
C ASN A 44 -9.49 2.88 9.42
N TYR A 45 -9.58 1.73 8.81
CA TYR A 45 -8.49 1.18 8.02
C TYR A 45 -8.99 0.16 7.00
N ILE A 46 -8.20 -0.07 5.98
CA ILE A 46 -8.40 -1.14 5.01
C ILE A 46 -7.42 -2.26 5.34
N ALA A 47 -7.94 -3.44 5.63
CA ALA A 47 -7.13 -4.63 5.89
C ALA A 47 -6.82 -5.35 4.57
N LEU A 48 -5.55 -5.47 4.24
CA LEU A 48 -5.07 -6.09 3.01
C LEU A 48 -4.82 -7.58 3.27
N ILE A 49 -5.74 -8.40 2.80
CA ILE A 49 -5.81 -9.85 3.05
C ILE A 49 -5.89 -10.58 1.72
N GLY A 50 -5.21 -11.71 1.62
CA GLY A 50 -5.30 -12.60 0.47
C GLY A 50 -4.79 -13.99 0.77
N ASN A 51 -4.96 -14.92 -0.17
CA ASN A 51 -4.41 -16.27 -0.08
C ASN A 51 -2.88 -16.22 -0.11
N LYS A 52 -2.24 -17.04 0.72
CA LYS A 52 -0.79 -17.18 0.72
C LYS A 52 -0.32 -17.70 -0.65
N SER A 53 0.48 -16.92 -1.33
CA SER A 53 1.09 -17.22 -2.62
C SER A 53 2.39 -16.42 -2.75
N ASP A 54 3.23 -16.78 -3.69
CA ASP A 54 4.52 -16.12 -3.92
C ASP A 54 4.34 -14.67 -4.41
N ASN A 55 3.22 -14.37 -5.09
CA ASN A 55 2.90 -13.05 -5.61
C ASN A 55 1.89 -12.25 -4.76
N LEU A 56 1.57 -12.70 -3.53
CA LEU A 56 0.59 -12.02 -2.70
C LEU A 56 1.02 -10.57 -2.36
N ASP A 57 2.30 -10.37 -2.09
CA ASP A 57 2.80 -9.06 -1.66
C ASP A 57 2.75 -8.05 -2.84
N GLU A 58 3.00 -8.49 -4.09
CA GLU A 58 2.84 -7.68 -5.30
C GLU A 58 1.36 -7.33 -5.55
N LEU A 59 0.46 -8.31 -5.44
CA LEU A 59 -0.98 -8.07 -5.60
C LEU A 59 -1.50 -7.09 -4.56
N VAL A 60 -1.08 -7.23 -3.30
CA VAL A 60 -1.42 -6.32 -2.21
C VAL A 60 -0.86 -4.92 -2.49
N GLY A 61 0.37 -4.81 -2.97
CA GLY A 61 0.98 -3.54 -3.36
C GLY A 61 0.17 -2.84 -4.46
N TYR A 62 -0.13 -3.55 -5.54
CA TYR A 62 -0.85 -3.01 -6.68
C TYR A 62 -2.29 -2.56 -6.34
N TYR A 63 -3.09 -3.46 -5.76
CA TYR A 63 -4.49 -3.14 -5.45
C TYR A 63 -4.62 -2.23 -4.23
N GLY A 64 -3.69 -2.33 -3.27
CA GLY A 64 -3.64 -1.41 -2.14
C GLY A 64 -3.37 0.03 -2.58
N GLU A 65 -2.42 0.25 -3.50
CA GLU A 65 -2.14 1.59 -4.02
C GLU A 65 -3.31 2.16 -4.84
N LYS A 66 -4.04 1.35 -5.61
CA LYS A 66 -5.29 1.80 -6.26
C LYS A 66 -6.29 2.37 -5.23
N LEU A 67 -6.43 1.72 -4.07
CA LEU A 67 -7.31 2.19 -3.01
C LEU A 67 -6.78 3.45 -2.33
N VAL A 68 -5.46 3.58 -2.15
CA VAL A 68 -4.80 4.80 -1.65
C VAL A 68 -5.08 5.98 -2.57
N LEU A 69 -4.88 5.81 -3.88
CA LEU A 69 -5.12 6.87 -4.87
C LEU A 69 -6.61 7.25 -4.93
N LEU A 70 -7.51 6.28 -4.89
CA LEU A 70 -8.95 6.58 -4.80
C LEU A 70 -9.28 7.34 -3.51
N ALA A 71 -8.77 6.91 -2.36
CA ALA A 71 -8.99 7.59 -1.09
C ALA A 71 -8.55 9.07 -1.16
N GLN A 72 -7.41 9.34 -1.80
CA GLN A 72 -6.91 10.71 -2.02
C GLN A 72 -7.91 11.53 -2.87
N THR A 73 -8.48 10.96 -3.93
CA THR A 73 -9.50 11.69 -4.75
C THR A 73 -10.78 11.97 -3.97
N LEU A 74 -11.05 11.20 -2.92
CA LEU A 74 -12.17 11.39 -2.00
C LEU A 74 -11.86 12.32 -0.83
N GLY A 75 -10.67 12.93 -0.81
CA GLY A 75 -10.23 13.85 0.25
C GLY A 75 -9.79 13.13 1.54
N LEU A 76 -9.51 11.83 1.47
CA LEU A 76 -9.06 11.03 2.61
C LEU A 76 -7.54 10.88 2.59
N ASN A 77 -6.92 10.92 3.76
CA ASN A 77 -5.52 10.61 3.95
C ASN A 77 -5.35 9.12 4.27
N THR A 78 -4.25 8.55 3.82
CA THR A 78 -3.91 7.15 4.06
C THR A 78 -2.47 6.99 4.54
N CYS A 79 -2.20 5.88 5.20
CA CYS A 79 -0.85 5.47 5.54
C CYS A 79 -0.73 3.95 5.51
N TRP A 80 0.28 3.43 4.80
CA TRP A 80 0.66 2.02 4.81
C TRP A 80 1.25 1.62 6.17
N VAL A 81 0.71 0.58 6.81
CA VAL A 81 1.14 0.15 8.14
C VAL A 81 1.29 -1.36 8.19
N ALA A 82 2.53 -1.84 8.35
CA ALA A 82 2.83 -3.28 8.42
C ALA A 82 3.08 -3.78 9.86
N MET A 83 3.59 -2.92 10.76
CA MET A 83 4.03 -3.34 12.10
C MET A 83 3.41 -2.52 13.25
N THR A 84 3.16 -1.25 13.07
CA THR A 84 2.76 -0.32 14.13
C THR A 84 1.24 -0.27 14.36
N PHE A 85 0.58 -1.43 14.29
CA PHE A 85 -0.84 -1.61 14.63
C PHE A 85 -1.05 -2.96 15.34
N SER A 86 -2.17 -3.14 16.00
CA SER A 86 -2.52 -4.38 16.69
C SER A 86 -3.06 -5.43 15.70
N LYS A 87 -2.18 -6.33 15.22
CA LYS A 87 -2.59 -7.46 14.37
C LYS A 87 -3.68 -8.33 15.03
N ARG A 88 -3.65 -8.47 16.36
CA ARG A 88 -4.66 -9.25 17.11
C ARG A 88 -6.03 -8.62 17.00
N VAL A 89 -6.14 -7.33 17.22
CA VAL A 89 -7.40 -6.59 17.13
C VAL A 89 -7.94 -6.65 15.70
N THR A 90 -7.11 -6.32 14.71
CA THR A 90 -7.49 -6.36 13.30
C THR A 90 -7.98 -7.74 12.85
N LYS A 91 -7.27 -8.82 13.25
CA LYS A 91 -7.73 -10.18 12.95
C LYS A 91 -9.07 -10.52 13.60
N GLY A 92 -9.39 -9.94 14.75
CA GLY A 92 -10.68 -10.11 15.40
C GLY A 92 -11.84 -9.33 14.76
N LYS A 93 -11.50 -8.34 13.91
CA LYS A 93 -12.48 -7.51 13.18
C LYS A 93 -12.65 -7.93 11.72
N CYS A 94 -11.74 -8.70 11.19
CA CYS A 94 -11.76 -9.18 9.80
C CYS A 94 -12.12 -10.67 9.75
N VAL A 95 -12.72 -11.07 8.64
CA VAL A 95 -12.89 -12.47 8.28
C VAL A 95 -11.61 -12.94 7.58
N ILE A 96 -10.87 -13.85 8.17
CA ILE A 96 -9.65 -14.44 7.59
C ILE A 96 -9.88 -15.93 7.42
N LYS A 97 -9.96 -16.38 6.18
CA LYS A 97 -10.21 -17.79 5.84
C LYS A 97 -8.95 -18.63 6.00
N LYS A 98 -9.14 -19.96 6.07
CA LYS A 98 -8.01 -20.91 6.06
C LYS A 98 -7.16 -20.70 4.80
N GLY A 99 -5.87 -20.50 4.97
CA GLY A 99 -4.94 -20.23 3.87
C GLY A 99 -4.69 -18.74 3.60
N GLU A 100 -5.52 -17.84 4.12
CA GLU A 100 -5.29 -16.40 3.97
C GLU A 100 -4.29 -15.83 4.96
N LYS A 101 -3.73 -14.67 4.61
CA LYS A 101 -2.79 -13.90 5.42
C LYS A 101 -3.22 -12.43 5.42
N LEU A 102 -3.29 -11.81 6.60
CA LEU A 102 -3.29 -10.36 6.74
C LEU A 102 -1.85 -9.88 6.51
N VAL A 103 -1.62 -9.19 5.41
CA VAL A 103 -0.30 -8.67 5.03
C VAL A 103 0.00 -7.39 5.82
N CYS A 104 -0.80 -6.37 5.62
CA CYS A 104 -0.69 -5.07 6.26
C CYS A 104 -2.06 -4.38 6.27
N VAL A 105 -2.10 -3.14 6.73
CA VAL A 105 -3.30 -2.31 6.69
C VAL A 105 -2.98 -0.93 6.10
N LEU A 106 -4.00 -0.27 5.54
CA LEU A 106 -3.97 1.14 5.19
C LEU A 106 -4.77 1.89 6.25
N ALA A 107 -4.11 2.65 7.12
CA ALA A 107 -4.81 3.58 8.01
C ALA A 107 -5.53 4.62 7.15
N LEU A 108 -6.75 5.01 7.54
CA LEU A 108 -7.64 5.82 6.70
C LEU A 108 -8.38 6.86 7.55
N GLY A 109 -8.39 8.10 7.12
CA GLY A 109 -9.12 9.17 7.81
C GLY A 109 -8.89 10.54 7.22
N TYR A 110 -9.40 11.54 7.91
CA TYR A 110 -9.10 12.95 7.63
C TYR A 110 -7.91 13.36 8.48
N GLY A 111 -6.76 13.57 7.85
CA GLY A 111 -5.54 13.99 8.55
C GLY A 111 -5.56 15.48 8.90
N THR A 112 -4.79 15.86 9.91
CA THR A 112 -4.58 17.27 10.29
C THR A 112 -3.74 18.05 9.26
N ASN A 113 -3.04 17.32 8.39
CA ASN A 113 -2.28 17.87 7.27
C ASN A 113 -2.43 16.96 6.05
N GLN A 114 -2.05 17.44 4.87
CA GLN A 114 -2.16 16.71 3.60
C GLN A 114 -0.91 15.85 3.29
N GLY A 115 -0.08 15.62 4.27
CA GLY A 115 1.18 14.91 4.11
C GLY A 115 2.32 15.83 3.64
N ILE A 116 3.49 15.24 3.48
CA ILE A 116 4.70 15.92 3.02
C ILE A 116 5.33 15.12 1.88
N THR A 117 5.96 15.82 0.94
CA THR A 117 6.75 15.19 -0.11
C THR A 117 7.94 14.43 0.50
N HIS A 118 8.14 13.19 0.13
CA HIS A 118 9.34 12.44 0.52
C HIS A 118 10.49 12.68 -0.47
N LYS A 119 11.71 12.44 -0.01
CA LYS A 119 12.89 12.49 -0.86
C LYS A 119 12.87 11.32 -1.84
N ILE A 120 12.97 11.63 -3.13
CA ILE A 120 12.96 10.67 -4.24
C ILE A 120 14.41 10.39 -4.67
N LYS A 121 14.74 9.14 -4.97
CA LYS A 121 15.99 8.76 -5.60
C LYS A 121 16.04 9.21 -7.08
N ASP A 122 17.23 9.39 -7.61
CA ASP A 122 17.40 9.59 -9.06
C ASP A 122 17.10 8.27 -9.81
N ILE A 123 16.66 8.39 -11.06
CA ILE A 123 16.40 7.21 -11.93
C ILE A 123 17.62 6.30 -12.01
N LYS A 124 18.82 6.87 -12.13
CA LYS A 124 20.10 6.11 -12.17
C LYS A 124 20.36 5.24 -10.94
N ASP A 125 19.75 5.58 -9.79
CA ASP A 125 19.91 4.82 -8.54
C ASP A 125 19.00 3.58 -8.49
N VAL A 126 17.97 3.54 -9.35
CA VAL A 126 16.97 2.47 -9.40
C VAL A 126 16.86 1.78 -10.77
N CYS A 127 17.59 2.28 -11.78
CA CYS A 127 17.66 1.69 -13.11
C CYS A 127 19.06 1.91 -13.68
N LYS A 128 19.77 0.83 -13.99
CA LYS A 128 21.14 0.89 -14.51
C LYS A 128 21.22 1.11 -16.02
N ASP A 129 20.14 0.81 -16.73
CA ASP A 129 20.07 0.87 -18.19
C ASP A 129 19.43 2.20 -18.62
N GLU A 130 20.22 3.28 -18.55
CA GLU A 130 19.76 4.65 -18.89
C GLU A 130 19.88 4.99 -20.38
N THR A 131 20.65 4.22 -21.14
CA THR A 131 20.90 4.49 -22.56
C THR A 131 19.67 4.15 -23.41
N ASN A 132 19.13 5.14 -24.14
CA ASN A 132 17.93 4.97 -24.97
C ASN A 132 16.64 4.58 -24.21
N MET A 133 16.43 5.17 -23.03
CA MET A 133 15.22 4.94 -22.25
C MET A 133 13.99 5.53 -22.95
N PRO A 134 13.00 4.72 -23.38
CA PRO A 134 11.76 5.25 -23.97
C PRO A 134 10.98 6.08 -22.95
N ASP A 135 10.29 7.12 -23.40
CA ASP A 135 9.49 8.02 -22.56
C ASP A 135 8.49 7.29 -21.66
N TRP A 136 7.82 6.27 -22.18
CA TRP A 136 6.86 5.49 -21.38
C TRP A 136 7.51 4.76 -20.21
N TYR A 137 8.72 4.23 -20.41
CA TYR A 137 9.49 3.54 -19.36
C TYR A 137 9.98 4.51 -18.29
N LYS A 138 10.55 5.63 -18.74
CA LYS A 138 10.97 6.73 -17.85
C LYS A 138 9.82 7.21 -16.98
N ARG A 139 8.65 7.51 -17.56
CA ARG A 139 7.46 7.93 -16.82
C ARG A 139 6.97 6.85 -15.84
N GLY A 140 7.08 5.57 -16.22
CA GLY A 140 6.76 4.45 -15.32
C GLY A 140 7.65 4.42 -14.08
N ILE A 141 8.96 4.62 -14.23
CA ILE A 141 9.90 4.68 -13.11
C ILE A 141 9.64 5.94 -12.25
N GLU A 142 9.43 7.10 -12.88
CA GLU A 142 9.09 8.34 -12.18
C GLU A 142 7.83 8.18 -11.33
N ALA A 143 6.79 7.55 -11.88
CA ALA A 143 5.56 7.26 -11.13
C ALA A 143 5.80 6.26 -9.97
N ALA A 144 6.60 5.22 -10.20
CA ALA A 144 6.93 4.24 -9.17
C ALA A 144 7.75 4.86 -8.01
N LEU A 145 8.60 5.83 -8.30
CA LEU A 145 9.37 6.57 -7.29
C LEU A 145 8.49 7.45 -6.38
N LEU A 146 7.25 7.75 -6.77
CA LEU A 146 6.28 8.45 -5.93
C LEU A 146 5.65 7.53 -4.88
N ALA A 147 5.72 6.21 -5.07
CA ALA A 147 5.13 5.25 -4.14
C ALA A 147 5.84 5.30 -2.76
N PRO A 148 5.09 5.25 -1.65
CA PRO A 148 5.70 5.18 -0.32
C PRO A 148 6.40 3.84 -0.12
N THR A 149 7.58 3.86 0.50
CA THR A 149 8.31 2.67 0.87
C THR A 149 8.68 2.68 2.35
N ALA A 150 8.86 1.51 2.96
CA ALA A 150 9.23 1.40 4.36
C ALA A 150 10.51 2.20 4.64
N MET A 151 10.45 3.13 5.60
CA MET A 151 11.57 4.03 5.96
C MET A 151 12.10 4.86 4.78
N ASN A 152 11.32 5.03 3.73
CA ASN A 152 11.73 5.70 2.48
C ASN A 152 13.00 5.08 1.85
N GLN A 153 13.19 3.78 1.96
CA GLN A 153 14.41 3.11 1.49
C GLN A 153 14.48 3.00 -0.03
N GLN A 154 13.33 2.90 -0.71
CA GLN A 154 13.23 2.78 -2.17
C GLN A 154 14.18 1.69 -2.71
N LYS A 155 14.10 0.48 -2.08
CA LYS A 155 14.95 -0.67 -2.39
C LYS A 155 14.33 -1.52 -3.50
N PHE A 156 14.42 -1.02 -4.70
CA PHE A 156 14.03 -1.73 -5.91
C PHE A 156 14.93 -1.32 -7.08
N GLU A 157 15.04 -2.18 -8.05
CA GLU A 157 15.79 -1.94 -9.29
C GLU A 157 14.93 -2.34 -10.48
N PHE A 158 14.81 -1.44 -11.45
CA PHE A 158 14.13 -1.67 -12.72
C PHE A 158 15.12 -2.15 -13.79
N SER A 159 14.66 -3.08 -14.60
CA SER A 159 15.33 -3.45 -15.86
C SER A 159 14.29 -3.62 -16.97
N ARG A 160 14.72 -3.50 -18.21
CA ARG A 160 13.85 -3.61 -19.39
C ARG A 160 14.51 -4.43 -20.48
N GLU A 161 13.74 -5.34 -21.05
CA GLU A 161 14.05 -6.03 -22.30
C GLU A 161 12.90 -5.77 -23.28
N ASP A 162 13.15 -5.04 -24.34
CA ASP A 162 12.16 -4.56 -25.30
C ASP A 162 10.99 -3.83 -24.61
N ASN A 163 9.81 -4.43 -24.58
CA ASN A 163 8.60 -3.91 -23.96
C ASN A 163 8.27 -4.58 -22.61
N VAL A 164 9.15 -5.44 -22.12
CA VAL A 164 8.98 -6.13 -20.84
C VAL A 164 9.79 -5.40 -19.76
N VAL A 165 9.13 -4.99 -18.70
CA VAL A 165 9.75 -4.38 -17.53
C VAL A 165 9.79 -5.37 -16.39
N SER A 166 10.95 -5.52 -15.79
CA SER A 166 11.16 -6.31 -14.58
C SER A 166 11.52 -5.39 -13.42
N VAL A 167 10.98 -5.68 -12.24
CA VAL A 167 11.28 -4.99 -10.99
C VAL A 167 11.72 -6.03 -9.97
N LYS A 168 12.84 -5.78 -9.32
CA LYS A 168 13.33 -6.66 -8.23
C LYS A 168 13.62 -5.86 -6.97
N ALA A 169 13.45 -6.49 -5.80
CA ALA A 169 13.91 -5.95 -4.52
C ALA A 169 15.45 -5.99 -4.44
N THR A 170 16.07 -4.97 -3.78
CA THR A 170 17.52 -4.83 -3.60
C THR A 170 17.91 -4.69 -2.14
#